data_f6b4250ed2850720b89d16077c11a17f
#
_entry.id   f6b4250ed2850720b89d16077c11a17f
#
_cell.length_a   1.000
_cell.length_b   1.000
_cell.length_c   1.000
_cell.angle_alpha   90.00
_cell.angle_beta   90.00
_cell.angle_gamma   90.00
#
_symmetry.space_group_name_H-M   'P 1'
#
loop_
_entity.id
_entity.type
_entity.pdbx_description
1 polymer ?
#
loop_
_entity_poly.entity_id
_entity_poly.type
_entity_poly.pdbx_seq_one_letter_code
_entity_poly.pdbx_strand_id
1 'polypeptide(L)'
;MNGCLRYFGRTVETQHLPAAKAAFQATSHRLNSKHWSNSAVPGRVRLRFPVHSRGLFLILGLWLAVATSAPTSLVANCPAADGPEDNQPEAGNLLIIGGGKIAPETRNRFFELAGGSSARIVLIPTASEEVERPEFLERFLAPWKEYAPQSLIILHARNRESADNLEFVRPLQEATGVWIGGGVQTRLASRYLHTRVEDELRGVRRRGGVVAGTSAGAAIMTRTMIADGMKRPVMAEGFDFFRGAIVDQHFTQRYRMPRLSAAVRQHPGRFGVGIDEETGLLVSGDQGTVLGRGQVRFVATAKGRRGSSPPLLVRDYAPGEEVALGFWRDNAWSEADAAADSRQPSRGPLVAESHIAPLLSYSLLHDYDQVDSRR
;
A
#
# COMPACT_ATOMS: atom_id res chain seq x y z
N MET A 1 31.73 -8.33 -14.72
CA MET A 1 31.48 -7.91 -13.33
C MET A 1 30.35 -8.77 -12.77
N ASN A 2 30.64 -9.59 -11.77
CA ASN A 2 29.71 -10.57 -11.23
C ASN A 2 28.79 -9.87 -10.20
N GLY A 3 27.53 -9.60 -10.57
CA GLY A 3 26.53 -9.12 -9.64
C GLY A 3 26.10 -10.22 -8.68
N CYS A 4 26.31 -10.04 -7.39
CA CYS A 4 25.88 -10.97 -6.37
C CYS A 4 24.37 -10.79 -6.11
N LEU A 5 23.56 -11.78 -6.50
CA LEU A 5 22.14 -11.85 -6.16
C LEU A 5 22.02 -12.47 -4.76
N ARG A 6 21.55 -11.71 -3.78
CA ARG A 6 21.29 -12.22 -2.43
C ARG A 6 19.79 -12.28 -2.16
N TYR A 7 19.31 -13.46 -1.80
CA TYR A 7 17.97 -13.67 -1.25
C TYR A 7 18.11 -13.85 0.26
N PHE A 8 17.62 -12.90 1.04
CA PHE A 8 17.66 -13.02 2.50
C PHE A 8 16.53 -13.98 2.96
N GLY A 9 16.96 -15.19 3.26
CA GLY A 9 16.14 -16.36 3.63
C GLY A 9 16.72 -17.68 3.11
N ARG A 10 17.49 -17.64 2.02
CA ARG A 10 18.37 -18.73 1.53
C ARG A 10 19.37 -18.13 0.55
N THR A 11 20.64 -18.43 0.75
CA THR A 11 21.71 -18.09 -0.20
C THR A 11 21.66 -19.09 -1.35
N VAL A 12 21.37 -18.62 -2.56
CA VAL A 12 21.50 -19.42 -3.78
C VAL A 12 22.82 -19.01 -4.43
N GLU A 13 23.83 -19.82 -4.25
CA GLU A 13 25.12 -19.69 -4.91
C GLU A 13 24.97 -20.21 -6.35
N THR A 14 25.06 -19.33 -7.35
CA THR A 14 25.11 -19.77 -8.76
C THR A 14 26.53 -20.13 -9.10
N GLN A 15 26.82 -21.43 -9.16
CA GLN A 15 28.06 -21.93 -9.76
C GLN A 15 28.03 -21.75 -11.28
N HIS A 16 29.12 -21.22 -11.82
CA HIS A 16 29.36 -21.08 -13.25
C HIS A 16 29.29 -22.44 -13.95
N LEU A 17 28.39 -22.59 -14.92
CA LEU A 17 28.44 -23.64 -15.94
C LEU A 17 29.01 -23.06 -17.24
N PRO A 18 29.99 -23.73 -17.87
CA PRO A 18 30.57 -23.28 -19.13
C PRO A 18 29.61 -23.47 -20.30
N ALA A 19 29.66 -22.56 -21.24
CA ALA A 19 28.88 -22.57 -22.48
C ALA A 19 29.12 -23.82 -23.29
N ALA A 20 28.12 -24.68 -23.42
CA ALA A 20 28.06 -25.76 -24.41
C ALA A 20 27.03 -25.40 -25.48
N LYS A 21 27.52 -25.08 -26.70
CA LYS A 21 26.72 -25.10 -27.93
C LYS A 21 26.36 -26.54 -28.21
N ALA A 22 25.06 -26.86 -28.28
CA ALA A 22 24.57 -28.07 -28.96
C ALA A 22 23.23 -27.78 -29.60
N ALA A 23 23.21 -28.02 -30.90
CA ALA A 23 22.06 -28.02 -31.79
C ALA A 23 21.03 -29.08 -31.33
N PHE A 24 19.76 -28.74 -31.35
CA PHE A 24 18.69 -29.71 -31.22
C PHE A 24 17.78 -29.68 -32.43
N GLN A 25 17.84 -30.76 -33.24
CA GLN A 25 16.95 -31.07 -34.36
C GLN A 25 15.58 -31.50 -33.82
N ALA A 26 14.57 -31.09 -34.53
CA ALA A 26 13.19 -31.50 -34.34
C ALA A 26 12.99 -33.00 -34.65
N THR A 27 12.29 -33.70 -33.80
CA THR A 27 11.62 -34.97 -34.15
C THR A 27 10.25 -35.02 -33.47
N SER A 28 9.23 -34.99 -34.33
CA SER A 28 7.83 -35.21 -33.97
C SER A 28 7.56 -36.69 -33.76
N HIS A 29 6.96 -37.10 -32.68
CA HIS A 29 6.20 -38.35 -32.61
C HIS A 29 4.87 -38.18 -31.87
N ARG A 30 3.80 -38.43 -32.61
CA ARG A 30 2.43 -38.69 -32.12
C ARG A 30 2.41 -40.04 -31.41
N LEU A 31 1.71 -40.13 -30.29
CA LEU A 31 1.04 -41.35 -29.80
C LEU A 31 -0.08 -40.97 -28.83
N ASN A 32 -1.26 -41.01 -29.28
CA ASN A 32 -2.36 -41.97 -29.09
C ASN A 32 -2.91 -42.14 -27.63
N SER A 33 -4.16 -41.74 -27.55
CA SER A 33 -5.14 -41.95 -26.47
C SER A 33 -5.33 -43.43 -26.10
N LYS A 34 -5.40 -43.76 -24.84
CA LYS A 34 -6.22 -44.89 -24.34
C LYS A 34 -6.75 -44.63 -22.94
N HIS A 35 -8.06 -44.89 -22.84
CA HIS A 35 -8.90 -45.01 -21.64
C HIS A 35 -8.27 -45.79 -20.52
N TRP A 36 -8.52 -45.35 -19.27
CA TRP A 36 -8.73 -46.29 -18.16
C TRP A 36 -9.81 -45.79 -17.22
N SER A 37 -10.67 -46.72 -16.87
CA SER A 37 -11.91 -46.66 -16.15
C SER A 37 -11.73 -46.71 -14.60
N ASN A 38 -12.77 -46.23 -13.96
CA ASN A 38 -13.13 -46.38 -12.53
C ASN A 38 -12.68 -47.67 -11.84
N SER A 39 -12.19 -47.56 -10.60
CA SER A 39 -12.58 -48.46 -9.52
C SER A 39 -12.27 -47.93 -8.11
N ALA A 40 -13.32 -47.83 -7.31
CA ALA A 40 -13.50 -48.19 -5.91
C ALA A 40 -12.61 -47.61 -4.78
N VAL A 41 -13.26 -46.83 -3.93
CA VAL A 41 -12.97 -46.61 -2.49
C VAL A 41 -13.21 -47.93 -1.72
N PRO A 42 -12.39 -48.30 -0.71
CA PRO A 42 -12.95 -48.25 0.62
C PRO A 42 -11.91 -47.98 1.76
N GLY A 43 -12.40 -47.52 2.93
CA GLY A 43 -11.65 -47.63 4.17
C GLY A 43 -11.84 -46.49 5.17
N ARG A 44 -13.01 -46.39 5.82
CA ARG A 44 -13.18 -45.67 7.09
C ARG A 44 -12.50 -46.43 8.22
N VAL A 45 -11.47 -45.85 8.84
CA VAL A 45 -10.95 -46.32 10.13
C VAL A 45 -11.61 -45.52 11.25
N ARG A 46 -12.44 -46.18 12.05
CA ARG A 46 -12.93 -45.66 13.33
C ARG A 46 -11.96 -46.01 14.43
N LEU A 47 -11.37 -45.03 15.08
CA LEU A 47 -10.69 -45.23 16.35
C LEU A 47 -11.69 -45.07 17.50
N ARG A 48 -11.92 -46.16 18.24
CA ARG A 48 -12.62 -46.21 19.51
C ARG A 48 -11.67 -45.97 20.65
N PHE A 49 -11.99 -45.00 21.52
CA PHE A 49 -11.33 -44.89 22.84
C PHE A 49 -12.21 -45.54 23.90
N PRO A 50 -11.65 -46.35 24.85
CA PRO A 50 -12.40 -46.94 25.92
C PRO A 50 -12.62 -45.93 27.05
N VAL A 51 -13.86 -45.84 27.49
CA VAL A 51 -14.29 -45.19 28.72
C VAL A 51 -14.01 -46.16 29.88
N HIS A 52 -13.24 -45.75 30.89
CA HIS A 52 -13.23 -46.46 32.19
C HIS A 52 -13.71 -45.50 33.28
N SER A 53 -14.58 -46.09 34.07
CA SER A 53 -15.43 -45.55 35.08
C SER A 53 -14.81 -45.42 36.47
N ARG A 54 -15.32 -44.43 37.22
CA ARG A 54 -15.58 -44.43 38.67
C ARG A 54 -14.39 -44.38 39.66
N GLY A 55 -14.31 -43.31 40.37
CA GLY A 55 -13.65 -43.16 41.66
C GLY A 55 -14.21 -41.93 42.40
N LEU A 56 -15.21 -42.20 43.24
CA LEU A 56 -15.85 -41.25 44.16
C LEU A 56 -14.93 -41.08 45.40
N PHE A 57 -14.45 -39.85 45.68
CA PHE A 57 -13.96 -39.48 47.01
C PHE A 57 -14.50 -38.13 47.42
N LEU A 58 -15.39 -38.22 48.44
CA LEU A 58 -15.85 -37.11 49.28
C LEU A 58 -14.73 -36.67 50.20
N ILE A 59 -14.33 -35.41 50.17
CA ILE A 59 -13.63 -34.73 51.26
C ILE A 59 -14.30 -33.40 51.52
N LEU A 60 -14.95 -33.34 52.67
CA LEU A 60 -15.47 -32.11 53.33
C LEU A 60 -14.26 -31.28 53.80
N GLY A 61 -14.18 -30.01 53.46
CA GLY A 61 -13.09 -29.14 53.94
C GLY A 61 -13.43 -27.67 53.75
N LEU A 62 -14.00 -27.07 54.76
CA LEU A 62 -13.89 -25.72 55.28
C LEU A 62 -13.70 -24.56 54.29
N TRP A 63 -14.75 -23.77 54.12
CA TRP A 63 -14.73 -22.47 53.46
C TRP A 63 -14.08 -21.44 54.37
N LEU A 64 -12.89 -20.94 54.00
CA LEU A 64 -12.34 -19.71 54.49
C LEU A 64 -12.50 -18.66 53.38
N ALA A 65 -13.43 -17.75 53.52
CA ALA A 65 -13.66 -16.63 52.63
C ALA A 65 -12.52 -15.60 52.82
N VAL A 66 -11.52 -15.63 51.91
CA VAL A 66 -10.59 -14.51 51.75
C VAL A 66 -11.13 -13.65 50.64
N ALA A 67 -11.66 -12.51 51.00
CA ALA A 67 -12.03 -11.48 50.04
C ALA A 67 -10.76 -10.88 49.43
N THR A 68 -10.31 -11.39 48.30
CA THR A 68 -9.31 -10.72 47.46
C THR A 68 -10.02 -9.73 46.56
N SER A 69 -9.96 -8.47 46.92
CA SER A 69 -10.27 -7.36 46.06
C SER A 69 -9.33 -7.40 44.86
N ALA A 70 -9.85 -7.85 43.71
CA ALA A 70 -9.17 -7.73 42.44
C ALA A 70 -8.96 -6.24 42.12
N PRO A 71 -7.76 -5.78 41.77
CA PRO A 71 -7.59 -4.43 41.28
C PRO A 71 -8.32 -4.34 39.92
N THR A 72 -9.35 -3.49 39.88
CA THR A 72 -9.98 -3.05 38.64
C THR A 72 -8.88 -2.37 37.82
N SER A 73 -8.33 -3.09 36.82
CA SER A 73 -7.46 -2.48 35.82
C SER A 73 -8.30 -1.46 35.06
N LEU A 74 -8.19 -0.20 35.46
CA LEU A 74 -8.51 0.94 34.61
C LEU A 74 -7.60 0.80 33.39
N VAL A 75 -8.14 0.24 32.29
CA VAL A 75 -7.58 0.43 30.97
C VAL A 75 -7.75 1.92 30.71
N ALA A 76 -6.74 2.69 31.08
CA ALA A 76 -6.60 4.05 30.65
C ALA A 76 -6.54 3.97 29.11
N ASN A 77 -7.61 4.44 28.49
CA ASN A 77 -7.63 4.75 27.06
C ASN A 77 -6.68 5.93 26.89
N CYS A 78 -5.37 5.66 26.81
CA CYS A 78 -4.39 6.65 26.40
C CYS A 78 -4.74 6.97 24.95
N PRO A 79 -5.18 8.21 24.64
CA PRO A 79 -5.09 8.67 23.26
C PRO A 79 -3.62 8.50 22.89
N ALA A 80 -3.35 7.82 21.77
CA ALA A 80 -2.01 7.79 21.22
C ALA A 80 -1.55 9.24 21.15
N ALA A 81 -0.58 9.60 22.00
CA ALA A 81 0.06 10.89 21.93
C ALA A 81 0.70 10.91 20.55
N ASP A 82 0.16 11.74 19.65
CA ASP A 82 0.87 12.18 18.47
C ASP A 82 2.15 12.81 19.00
N GLY A 83 3.25 12.03 18.94
CA GLY A 83 4.58 12.56 19.23
C GLY A 83 4.79 13.75 18.30
N PRO A 84 5.69 14.68 18.61
CA PRO A 84 5.92 15.84 17.78
C PRO A 84 6.15 15.33 16.36
N GLU A 85 5.19 15.60 15.45
CA GLU A 85 5.32 15.28 14.02
C GLU A 85 6.65 15.89 13.61
N ASP A 86 7.60 15.03 13.21
CA ASP A 86 8.83 15.47 12.58
C ASP A 86 8.42 16.11 11.23
N ASN A 87 8.10 17.39 11.27
CA ASN A 87 7.59 18.20 10.17
C ASN A 87 8.69 18.55 9.15
N GLN A 88 9.87 17.92 9.26
CA GLN A 88 10.92 18.07 8.26
C GLN A 88 10.42 17.43 6.95
N PRO A 89 10.41 18.20 5.84
CA PRO A 89 10.09 17.63 4.54
C PRO A 89 11.12 16.54 4.24
N GLU A 90 10.64 15.31 4.04
CA GLU A 90 11.51 14.21 3.66
C GLU A 90 12.13 14.53 2.29
N ALA A 91 13.46 14.59 2.22
CA ALA A 91 14.20 15.00 1.01
C ALA A 91 14.02 14.03 -0.17
N GLY A 92 13.60 12.80 0.09
CA GLY A 92 13.46 11.75 -0.91
C GLY A 92 12.08 11.72 -1.58
N ASN A 93 12.02 10.98 -2.67
CA ASN A 93 10.86 10.91 -3.54
C ASN A 93 9.95 9.75 -3.21
N LEU A 94 8.64 9.90 -3.51
CA LEU A 94 7.69 8.80 -3.62
C LEU A 94 7.26 8.65 -5.08
N LEU A 95 7.14 7.40 -5.53
CA LEU A 95 6.55 7.09 -6.83
C LEU A 95 5.38 6.14 -6.62
N ILE A 96 4.16 6.66 -6.72
CA ILE A 96 2.91 5.98 -6.37
C ILE A 96 2.22 5.57 -7.66
N ILE A 97 2.08 4.25 -7.93
CA ILE A 97 1.68 3.72 -9.23
C ILE A 97 0.37 2.96 -9.11
N GLY A 98 -0.58 3.27 -10.00
CA GLY A 98 -1.94 2.73 -9.97
C GLY A 98 -2.06 1.23 -10.26
N GLY A 99 -1.00 0.60 -10.76
CA GLY A 99 -0.98 -0.82 -11.08
C GLY A 99 -1.01 -1.11 -12.58
N GLY A 100 -1.39 -2.32 -12.95
CA GLY A 100 -1.35 -2.78 -14.33
C GLY A 100 0.09 -3.01 -14.82
N LYS A 101 0.30 -2.88 -16.11
CA LYS A 101 1.64 -2.96 -16.73
C LYS A 101 2.41 -1.67 -16.40
N ILE A 102 3.61 -1.80 -15.87
CA ILE A 102 4.42 -0.62 -15.56
C ILE A 102 5.03 -0.08 -16.86
N ALA A 103 4.72 1.17 -17.16
CA ALA A 103 5.26 1.86 -18.31
C ALA A 103 6.79 1.97 -18.22
N PRO A 104 7.54 1.77 -19.33
CA PRO A 104 9.00 1.86 -19.32
C PRO A 104 9.52 3.20 -18.77
N GLU A 105 8.89 4.31 -19.14
CA GLU A 105 9.23 5.65 -18.67
C GLU A 105 9.12 5.79 -17.15
N THR A 106 8.14 5.14 -16.52
CA THR A 106 7.97 5.13 -15.06
C THR A 106 9.10 4.35 -14.38
N ARG A 107 9.53 3.21 -14.94
CA ARG A 107 10.68 2.46 -14.42
C ARG A 107 11.99 3.20 -14.64
N ASN A 108 12.17 3.80 -15.80
CA ASN A 108 13.35 4.63 -16.11
C ASN A 108 13.48 5.75 -15.10
N ARG A 109 12.38 6.46 -14.83
CA ARG A 109 12.37 7.55 -13.84
C ARG A 109 12.69 7.08 -12.44
N PHE A 110 12.15 5.94 -12.01
CA PHE A 110 12.54 5.33 -10.74
C PHE A 110 14.05 5.02 -10.69
N PHE A 111 14.59 4.41 -11.75
CA PHE A 111 15.99 4.04 -11.81
C PHE A 111 16.92 5.26 -11.78
N GLU A 112 16.58 6.32 -12.50
CA GLU A 112 17.29 7.60 -12.45
C GLU A 112 17.29 8.17 -11.03
N LEU A 113 16.12 8.25 -10.38
CA LEU A 113 15.98 8.76 -9.02
C LEU A 113 16.71 7.90 -7.98
N ALA A 114 16.86 6.62 -8.23
CA ALA A 114 17.64 5.70 -7.41
C ALA A 114 19.16 5.83 -7.62
N GLY A 115 19.62 6.62 -8.58
CA GLY A 115 21.06 6.86 -8.83
C GLY A 115 21.61 6.18 -10.08
N GLY A 116 20.77 5.71 -11.00
CA GLY A 116 21.19 5.10 -12.26
C GLY A 116 22.07 3.87 -12.05
N SER A 117 23.22 3.81 -12.70
CA SER A 117 24.15 2.68 -12.57
C SER A 117 24.73 2.49 -11.16
N SER A 118 24.70 3.52 -10.33
CA SER A 118 25.09 3.45 -8.91
C SER A 118 23.94 3.07 -7.98
N ALA A 119 22.74 2.79 -8.52
CA ALA A 119 21.55 2.48 -7.73
C ALA A 119 21.73 1.19 -6.94
N ARG A 120 21.33 1.23 -5.68
CA ARG A 120 21.19 0.07 -4.79
C ARG A 120 19.70 -0.15 -4.57
N ILE A 121 19.17 -1.12 -5.30
CA ILE A 121 17.72 -1.34 -5.37
C ILE A 121 17.30 -2.51 -4.47
N VAL A 122 16.30 -2.26 -3.64
CA VAL A 122 15.61 -3.30 -2.87
C VAL A 122 14.20 -3.49 -3.42
N LEU A 123 13.85 -4.72 -3.77
CA LEU A 123 12.53 -5.11 -4.25
C LEU A 123 11.75 -5.83 -3.16
N ILE A 124 10.54 -5.38 -2.87
CA ILE A 124 9.67 -5.94 -1.83
C ILE A 124 8.43 -6.57 -2.50
N PRO A 125 8.45 -7.89 -2.79
CA PRO A 125 7.33 -8.59 -3.42
C PRO A 125 6.27 -9.10 -2.43
N THR A 126 6.35 -8.77 -1.16
CA THR A 126 5.60 -9.37 -0.04
C THR A 126 4.08 -9.31 -0.16
N ALA A 127 3.55 -8.34 -0.90
CA ALA A 127 2.11 -8.26 -1.17
C ALA A 127 1.57 -9.43 -1.99
N SER A 128 2.42 -10.05 -2.84
CA SER A 128 2.01 -11.17 -3.69
C SER A 128 1.82 -12.47 -2.88
N GLU A 129 0.78 -13.23 -3.21
CA GLU A 129 0.57 -14.57 -2.68
C GLU A 129 1.52 -15.59 -3.30
N GLU A 130 2.07 -15.27 -4.47
CA GLU A 130 3.01 -16.12 -5.19
C GLU A 130 4.48 -15.90 -4.78
N VAL A 131 4.74 -15.05 -3.79
CA VAL A 131 6.09 -14.59 -3.43
C VAL A 131 7.08 -15.73 -3.10
N GLU A 132 6.58 -16.88 -2.67
CA GLU A 132 7.40 -18.06 -2.37
C GLU A 132 7.71 -18.93 -3.61
N ARG A 133 7.13 -18.60 -4.77
CA ARG A 133 7.35 -19.34 -6.01
C ARG A 133 8.57 -18.79 -6.77
N PRO A 134 9.57 -19.60 -7.08
CA PRO A 134 10.77 -19.14 -7.80
C PRO A 134 10.45 -18.47 -9.14
N GLU A 135 9.47 -18.99 -9.90
CA GLU A 135 9.08 -18.47 -11.20
C GLU A 135 8.46 -17.06 -11.10
N PHE A 136 7.75 -16.79 -10.00
CA PHE A 136 7.26 -15.44 -9.70
C PHE A 136 8.42 -14.49 -9.44
N LEU A 137 9.38 -14.90 -8.60
CA LEU A 137 10.53 -14.06 -8.26
C LEU A 137 11.39 -13.75 -9.48
N GLU A 138 11.59 -14.72 -10.38
CA GLU A 138 12.29 -14.49 -11.64
C GLU A 138 11.57 -13.47 -12.53
N ARG A 139 10.26 -13.60 -12.72
CA ARG A 139 9.45 -12.62 -13.47
C ARG A 139 9.47 -11.25 -12.83
N PHE A 140 9.46 -11.18 -11.49
CA PHE A 140 9.49 -9.92 -10.75
C PHE A 140 10.85 -9.22 -10.86
N LEU A 141 11.95 -9.99 -10.90
CA LEU A 141 13.32 -9.50 -11.06
C LEU A 141 13.67 -9.12 -12.50
N ALA A 142 13.14 -9.83 -13.49
CA ALA A 142 13.58 -9.73 -14.88
C ALA A 142 13.64 -8.28 -15.41
N PRO A 143 12.63 -7.42 -15.21
CA PRO A 143 12.67 -6.05 -15.71
C PRO A 143 13.76 -5.18 -15.09
N TRP A 144 14.26 -5.55 -13.92
CA TRP A 144 15.26 -4.78 -13.16
C TRP A 144 16.70 -5.18 -13.52
N LYS A 145 16.90 -6.42 -13.96
CA LYS A 145 18.22 -6.91 -14.39
C LYS A 145 18.75 -6.13 -15.61
N GLU A 146 17.84 -5.70 -16.50
CA GLU A 146 18.19 -4.96 -17.71
C GLU A 146 18.81 -3.59 -17.41
N TYR A 147 18.48 -3.00 -16.26
CA TYR A 147 19.03 -1.70 -15.81
C TYR A 147 20.45 -1.80 -15.26
N ALA A 148 20.93 -3.01 -14.95
CA ALA A 148 22.26 -3.25 -14.37
C ALA A 148 22.61 -2.32 -13.18
N PRO A 149 21.77 -2.23 -12.12
CA PRO A 149 22.08 -1.43 -10.95
C PRO A 149 23.31 -1.98 -10.20
N GLN A 150 23.95 -1.17 -9.37
CA GLN A 150 25.07 -1.58 -8.53
C GLN A 150 24.70 -2.78 -7.62
N SER A 151 23.50 -2.78 -7.08
CA SER A 151 22.95 -3.95 -6.38
C SER A 151 21.45 -4.07 -6.57
N LEU A 152 20.96 -5.33 -6.58
CA LEU A 152 19.54 -5.66 -6.71
C LEU A 152 19.22 -6.77 -5.72
N ILE A 153 18.40 -6.49 -4.72
CA ILE A 153 18.12 -7.41 -3.62
C ILE A 153 16.60 -7.58 -3.48
N ILE A 154 16.15 -8.83 -3.30
CA ILE A 154 14.77 -9.11 -2.88
C ILE A 154 14.70 -9.15 -1.36
N LEU A 155 13.75 -8.40 -0.78
CA LEU A 155 13.46 -8.39 0.64
C LEU A 155 12.03 -8.87 0.87
N HIS A 156 11.87 -10.04 1.49
CA HIS A 156 10.56 -10.61 1.81
C HIS A 156 10.54 -11.16 3.22
N ALA A 157 9.73 -10.56 4.11
CA ALA A 157 9.48 -11.09 5.45
C ALA A 157 8.26 -12.01 5.47
N ARG A 158 8.41 -13.20 6.04
CA ARG A 158 7.30 -14.14 6.25
C ARG A 158 6.43 -13.76 7.44
N ASN A 159 6.99 -13.04 8.41
CA ASN A 159 6.33 -12.60 9.63
C ASN A 159 6.92 -11.26 10.12
N ARG A 160 6.32 -10.66 11.14
CA ARG A 160 6.77 -9.40 11.73
C ARG A 160 8.13 -9.52 12.42
N GLU A 161 8.39 -10.64 13.09
CA GLU A 161 9.65 -10.88 13.78
C GLU A 161 10.84 -10.78 12.82
N SER A 162 10.71 -11.37 11.61
CA SER A 162 11.73 -11.22 10.57
C SER A 162 11.88 -9.76 10.13
N ALA A 163 10.78 -9.03 10.01
CA ALA A 163 10.78 -7.62 9.59
C ALA A 163 11.39 -6.68 10.65
N ASP A 164 11.49 -7.14 11.89
CA ASP A 164 12.06 -6.41 13.02
C ASP A 164 13.52 -6.77 13.31
N ASN A 165 14.09 -7.70 12.53
CA ASN A 165 15.46 -8.16 12.69
C ASN A 165 16.45 -7.21 12.02
N LEU A 166 17.53 -6.81 12.75
CA LEU A 166 18.56 -5.88 12.27
C LEU A 166 19.30 -6.36 11.01
N GLU A 167 19.65 -7.64 10.95
CA GLU A 167 20.33 -8.21 9.78
C GLU A 167 19.40 -8.25 8.57
N PHE A 168 18.10 -8.51 8.79
CA PHE A 168 17.10 -8.53 7.74
C PHE A 168 16.95 -7.16 7.06
N VAL A 169 16.95 -6.07 7.83
CA VAL A 169 16.76 -4.71 7.30
C VAL A 169 18.03 -4.08 6.74
N ARG A 170 19.19 -4.69 6.97
CA ARG A 170 20.48 -4.16 6.51
C ARG A 170 20.51 -3.71 5.04
N PRO A 171 19.93 -4.44 4.07
CA PRO A 171 19.87 -3.97 2.68
C PRO A 171 19.16 -2.63 2.50
N LEU A 172 18.17 -2.30 3.35
CA LEU A 172 17.45 -1.04 3.30
C LEU A 172 18.31 0.14 3.79
N GLN A 173 19.26 -0.10 4.70
CA GLN A 173 20.16 0.92 5.23
C GLN A 173 21.09 1.49 4.14
N GLU A 174 21.41 0.69 3.13
CA GLU A 174 22.23 1.08 2.00
C GLU A 174 21.42 1.40 0.73
N ALA A 175 20.14 1.12 0.72
CA ALA A 175 19.29 1.30 -0.45
C ALA A 175 19.17 2.78 -0.84
N THR A 176 19.26 3.03 -2.14
CA THR A 176 18.94 4.32 -2.78
C THR A 176 17.59 4.31 -3.46
N GLY A 177 17.06 3.12 -3.77
CA GLY A 177 15.72 2.92 -4.30
C GLY A 177 15.06 1.68 -3.74
N VAL A 178 13.77 1.79 -3.40
CA VAL A 178 12.95 0.65 -2.97
C VAL A 178 11.71 0.56 -3.84
N TRP A 179 11.40 -0.66 -4.31
CA TRP A 179 10.19 -0.92 -5.09
C TRP A 179 9.29 -1.92 -4.37
N ILE A 180 8.09 -1.48 -4.00
CA ILE A 180 7.07 -2.30 -3.34
C ILE A 180 6.08 -2.82 -4.38
N GLY A 181 6.01 -4.14 -4.53
CA GLY A 181 5.16 -4.81 -5.52
C GLY A 181 3.68 -4.77 -5.18
N GLY A 182 2.87 -5.16 -6.18
CA GLY A 182 1.42 -5.32 -6.05
C GLY A 182 1.01 -6.66 -5.43
N GLY A 183 -0.28 -6.77 -5.10
CA GLY A 183 -0.93 -7.93 -4.48
C GLY A 183 -1.95 -7.49 -3.43
N VAL A 184 -1.86 -8.02 -2.23
CA VAL A 184 -2.76 -7.74 -1.10
C VAL A 184 -2.09 -6.78 -0.12
N GLN A 185 -2.58 -5.54 0.00
CA GLN A 185 -1.98 -4.50 0.83
C GLN A 185 -2.01 -4.82 2.33
N THR A 186 -3.00 -5.57 2.80
CA THR A 186 -3.05 -6.00 4.20
C THR A 186 -1.93 -6.98 4.57
N ARG A 187 -1.36 -7.69 3.59
CA ARG A 187 -0.15 -8.50 3.80
C ARG A 187 1.07 -7.61 4.09
N LEU A 188 1.21 -6.48 3.39
CA LEU A 188 2.27 -5.50 3.68
C LEU A 188 2.08 -4.91 5.08
N ALA A 189 0.86 -4.45 5.39
CA ALA A 189 0.53 -3.86 6.68
C ALA A 189 0.81 -4.86 7.83
N SER A 190 0.31 -6.09 7.73
CA SER A 190 0.49 -7.10 8.77
C SER A 190 1.96 -7.50 9.01
N ARG A 191 2.84 -7.32 8.01
CA ARG A 191 4.25 -7.72 8.10
C ARG A 191 5.16 -6.57 8.50
N TYR A 192 4.88 -5.34 8.02
CA TYR A 192 5.84 -4.25 8.04
C TYR A 192 5.45 -3.04 8.87
N LEU A 193 4.13 -2.80 9.14
CA LEU A 193 3.73 -1.66 9.99
C LEU A 193 4.37 -1.75 11.38
N HIS A 194 4.92 -0.64 11.85
CA HIS A 194 5.56 -0.50 13.16
C HIS A 194 6.68 -1.53 13.37
N THR A 195 7.49 -1.78 12.33
CA THR A 195 8.70 -2.59 12.38
C THR A 195 9.90 -1.82 11.83
N ARG A 196 11.09 -2.36 12.05
CA ARG A 196 12.33 -1.80 11.49
C ARG A 196 12.32 -1.66 9.97
N VAL A 197 11.56 -2.52 9.24
CA VAL A 197 11.39 -2.33 7.79
C VAL A 197 10.73 -0.99 7.49
N GLU A 198 9.67 -0.60 8.19
CA GLU A 198 9.04 0.70 8.01
C GLU A 198 9.99 1.85 8.35
N ASP A 199 10.72 1.76 9.45
CA ASP A 199 11.69 2.77 9.88
C ASP A 199 12.79 2.96 8.84
N GLU A 200 13.31 1.87 8.27
CA GLU A 200 14.35 1.93 7.25
C GLU A 200 13.82 2.42 5.90
N LEU A 201 12.55 2.14 5.55
CA LEU A 201 11.90 2.75 4.38
C LEU A 201 11.82 4.28 4.51
N ARG A 202 11.47 4.79 5.71
CA ARG A 202 11.57 6.23 6.03
C ARG A 202 13.03 6.69 5.94
N GLY A 203 13.96 5.89 6.42
CA GLY A 203 15.40 6.14 6.34
C GLY A 203 15.88 6.32 4.91
N VAL A 204 15.44 5.48 3.96
CA VAL A 204 15.75 5.64 2.53
C VAL A 204 15.33 7.03 2.02
N ARG A 205 14.11 7.46 2.35
CA ARG A 205 13.62 8.79 1.94
C ARG A 205 14.39 9.92 2.62
N ARG A 206 14.66 9.84 3.92
CA ARG A 206 15.46 10.86 4.61
C ARG A 206 16.86 11.04 4.01
N ARG A 207 17.44 9.97 3.45
CA ARG A 207 18.73 10.03 2.74
C ARG A 207 18.62 10.50 1.28
N GLY A 208 17.43 10.96 0.85
CA GLY A 208 17.20 11.45 -0.52
C GLY A 208 16.89 10.36 -1.55
N GLY A 209 16.73 9.11 -1.13
CA GLY A 209 16.36 7.99 -2.01
C GLY A 209 14.90 8.03 -2.45
N VAL A 210 14.50 7.05 -3.28
CA VAL A 210 13.14 6.92 -3.80
C VAL A 210 12.47 5.65 -3.28
N VAL A 211 11.23 5.80 -2.77
CA VAL A 211 10.35 4.67 -2.46
C VAL A 211 9.22 4.64 -3.47
N ALA A 212 9.16 3.58 -4.25
CA ALA A 212 8.11 3.34 -5.25
C ALA A 212 7.18 2.22 -4.79
N GLY A 213 5.90 2.31 -5.16
CA GLY A 213 4.94 1.24 -4.92
C GLY A 213 3.86 1.17 -5.99
N THR A 214 3.53 -0.05 -6.39
CA THR A 214 2.49 -0.29 -7.39
C THR A 214 1.31 -1.05 -6.78
N SER A 215 0.07 -0.66 -7.12
CA SER A 215 -1.16 -1.30 -6.65
C SER A 215 -1.20 -1.39 -5.11
N ALA A 216 -1.08 -2.58 -4.51
CA ALA A 216 -1.00 -2.74 -3.06
C ALA A 216 0.17 -1.94 -2.44
N GLY A 217 1.33 -1.87 -3.12
CA GLY A 217 2.47 -1.05 -2.72
C GLY A 217 2.20 0.44 -2.78
N ALA A 218 1.29 0.91 -3.64
CA ALA A 218 0.82 2.29 -3.66
C ALA A 218 -0.16 2.58 -2.51
N ALA A 219 -1.10 1.67 -2.27
CA ALA A 219 -2.10 1.82 -1.21
C ALA A 219 -1.46 1.95 0.19
N ILE A 220 -0.43 1.13 0.49
CA ILE A 220 0.23 1.13 1.81
C ILE A 220 0.95 2.44 2.15
N MET A 221 1.23 3.31 1.16
CA MET A 221 1.99 4.55 1.38
C MET A 221 1.22 5.61 2.15
N THR A 222 -0.10 5.49 2.30
CA THR A 222 -0.93 6.43 3.05
C THR A 222 -1.26 5.89 4.44
N ARG A 223 -1.38 6.76 5.45
CA ARG A 223 -1.81 6.34 6.80
C ARG A 223 -3.22 5.78 6.78
N THR A 224 -4.14 6.51 6.16
CA THR A 224 -5.52 6.07 5.96
C THR A 224 -5.60 5.28 4.66
N MET A 225 -5.40 3.97 4.75
CA MET A 225 -5.30 3.08 3.60
C MET A 225 -6.66 2.43 3.29
N ILE A 226 -7.06 2.41 2.02
CA ILE A 226 -8.18 1.56 1.58
C ILE A 226 -7.65 0.13 1.50
N ALA A 227 -8.08 -0.72 2.44
CA ALA A 227 -7.71 -2.14 2.50
C ALA A 227 -8.49 -3.00 1.51
N ASP A 228 -9.80 -2.76 1.39
CA ASP A 228 -10.73 -3.53 0.56
C ASP A 228 -12.03 -2.74 0.31
N GLY A 229 -13.03 -3.41 -0.27
CA GLY A 229 -14.36 -2.90 -0.53
C GLY A 229 -14.54 -2.39 -1.96
N MET A 230 -15.77 -2.50 -2.48
CA MET A 230 -16.13 -2.07 -3.84
C MET A 230 -16.65 -0.63 -3.84
N LYS A 231 -17.87 -0.40 -3.33
CA LYS A 231 -18.48 0.93 -3.20
C LYS A 231 -18.25 1.53 -1.81
N ARG A 232 -18.23 0.68 -0.78
CA ARG A 232 -17.93 1.07 0.61
C ARG A 232 -16.50 0.67 0.92
N PRO A 233 -15.62 1.63 1.25
CA PRO A 233 -14.23 1.32 1.57
C PRO A 233 -14.14 0.62 2.93
N VAL A 234 -13.29 -0.40 3.01
CA VAL A 234 -12.78 -0.95 4.27
C VAL A 234 -11.43 -0.31 4.51
N MET A 235 -11.32 0.43 5.61
CA MET A 235 -10.12 1.21 5.90
C MET A 235 -9.19 0.43 6.81
N ALA A 236 -7.89 0.67 6.66
CA ALA A 236 -6.82 0.17 7.52
C ALA A 236 -5.69 1.19 7.64
N GLU A 237 -4.71 0.90 8.48
CA GLU A 237 -3.52 1.73 8.62
C GLU A 237 -2.46 1.35 7.58
N GLY A 238 -1.71 2.36 7.09
CA GLY A 238 -0.53 2.21 6.25
C GLY A 238 0.63 3.08 6.74
N PHE A 239 1.71 3.20 5.94
CA PHE A 239 3.01 3.76 6.35
C PHE A 239 3.06 5.28 6.59
N ASP A 240 2.05 6.03 6.20
CA ASP A 240 2.04 7.50 6.31
C ASP A 240 3.20 8.21 5.57
N PHE A 241 3.64 7.65 4.45
CA PHE A 241 4.66 8.29 3.61
C PHE A 241 4.08 9.41 2.74
N PHE A 242 2.84 9.25 2.30
CA PHE A 242 2.10 10.28 1.55
C PHE A 242 1.05 10.91 2.47
N ARG A 243 1.49 11.89 3.24
CA ARG A 243 0.69 12.51 4.30
C ARG A 243 -0.54 13.23 3.75
N GLY A 244 -1.64 13.13 4.49
CA GLY A 244 -2.90 13.77 4.13
C GLY A 244 -3.70 13.08 3.03
N ALA A 245 -3.11 12.14 2.31
CA ALA A 245 -3.74 11.47 1.19
C ALA A 245 -4.43 10.14 1.57
N ILE A 246 -5.41 9.75 0.74
CA ILE A 246 -5.98 8.41 0.64
C ILE A 246 -5.78 7.96 -0.81
N VAL A 247 -4.97 6.93 -1.05
CA VAL A 247 -4.70 6.43 -2.40
C VAL A 247 -5.65 5.32 -2.79
N ASP A 248 -6.21 5.40 -4.00
CA ASP A 248 -6.97 4.34 -4.63
C ASP A 248 -6.40 4.02 -6.02
N GLN A 249 -5.94 2.80 -6.21
CA GLN A 249 -5.23 2.33 -7.39
C GLN A 249 -6.16 1.57 -8.37
N HIS A 250 -5.73 1.30 -9.62
CA HIS A 250 -6.57 0.75 -10.71
C HIS A 250 -7.88 1.53 -10.86
N PHE A 251 -7.79 2.85 -10.84
CA PHE A 251 -8.90 3.71 -10.45
C PHE A 251 -10.07 3.67 -11.44
N THR A 252 -9.86 4.11 -12.66
CA THR A 252 -10.92 4.10 -13.69
C THR A 252 -11.22 2.68 -14.17
N GLN A 253 -10.21 1.79 -14.24
CA GLN A 253 -10.34 0.41 -14.68
C GLN A 253 -11.27 -0.41 -13.80
N ARG A 254 -11.41 -0.04 -12.53
CA ARG A 254 -12.29 -0.72 -11.57
C ARG A 254 -13.41 0.17 -11.04
N TYR A 255 -13.72 1.28 -11.71
CA TYR A 255 -14.83 2.20 -11.38
C TYR A 255 -14.81 2.66 -9.91
N ARG A 256 -13.64 3.09 -9.39
CA ARG A 256 -13.40 3.30 -7.96
C ARG A 256 -13.79 4.67 -7.42
N MET A 257 -14.31 5.57 -8.25
CA MET A 257 -14.75 6.90 -7.80
C MET A 257 -15.74 6.86 -6.64
N PRO A 258 -16.78 6.00 -6.60
CA PRO A 258 -17.69 5.94 -5.46
C PRO A 258 -16.98 5.55 -4.17
N ARG A 259 -16.02 4.61 -4.25
CA ARG A 259 -15.26 4.14 -3.10
C ARG A 259 -14.33 5.23 -2.55
N LEU A 260 -13.58 5.90 -3.40
CA LEU A 260 -12.69 6.98 -3.01
C LEU A 260 -13.47 8.18 -2.43
N SER A 261 -14.59 8.55 -3.06
CA SER A 261 -15.49 9.59 -2.56
C SER A 261 -16.02 9.28 -1.16
N ALA A 262 -16.43 8.02 -0.94
CA ALA A 262 -16.87 7.57 0.39
C ALA A 262 -15.74 7.62 1.42
N ALA A 263 -14.52 7.20 1.04
CA ALA A 263 -13.36 7.25 1.93
C ALA A 263 -13.03 8.69 2.35
N VAL A 264 -12.99 9.63 1.40
CA VAL A 264 -12.72 11.05 1.67
C VAL A 264 -13.81 11.67 2.57
N ARG A 265 -15.09 11.36 2.35
CA ARG A 265 -16.19 11.82 3.20
C ARG A 265 -16.13 11.25 4.63
N GLN A 266 -15.65 10.01 4.80
CA GLN A 266 -15.47 9.36 6.11
C GLN A 266 -14.25 9.88 6.88
N HIS A 267 -13.30 10.51 6.19
CA HIS A 267 -12.06 11.02 6.77
C HIS A 267 -11.85 12.50 6.42
N PRO A 268 -12.60 13.41 7.07
CA PRO A 268 -12.44 14.86 6.89
C PRO A 268 -10.99 15.31 7.12
N GLY A 269 -10.53 16.28 6.34
CA GLY A 269 -9.13 16.72 6.37
C GLY A 269 -8.16 15.85 5.57
N ARG A 270 -8.68 14.83 4.85
CA ARG A 270 -7.90 14.03 3.91
C ARG A 270 -8.37 14.30 2.47
N PHE A 271 -7.43 14.21 1.52
CA PHE A 271 -7.76 14.24 0.10
C PHE A 271 -7.53 12.86 -0.53
N GLY A 272 -8.36 12.53 -1.51
CA GLY A 272 -8.27 11.28 -2.26
C GLY A 272 -7.41 11.42 -3.50
N VAL A 273 -6.67 10.37 -3.84
CA VAL A 273 -5.85 10.28 -5.05
C VAL A 273 -6.15 8.97 -5.77
N GLY A 274 -6.97 9.05 -6.81
CA GLY A 274 -7.27 7.93 -7.71
C GLY A 274 -6.22 7.85 -8.81
N ILE A 275 -5.54 6.70 -8.95
CA ILE A 275 -4.46 6.52 -9.93
C ILE A 275 -4.82 5.37 -10.88
N ASP A 276 -4.84 5.68 -12.17
CA ASP A 276 -5.12 4.71 -13.24
C ASP A 276 -4.00 3.68 -13.40
N GLU A 277 -4.31 2.55 -14.04
CA GLU A 277 -3.28 1.60 -14.46
C GLU A 277 -2.29 2.28 -15.43
N GLU A 278 -1.07 1.77 -15.50
CA GLU A 278 0.04 2.30 -16.31
C GLU A 278 0.39 3.77 -16.01
N THR A 279 -0.02 4.26 -14.84
CA THR A 279 0.12 5.68 -14.43
C THR A 279 0.75 5.75 -13.05
N GLY A 280 1.60 6.75 -12.84
CA GLY A 280 2.24 7.04 -11.57
C GLY A 280 2.13 8.51 -11.19
N LEU A 281 2.14 8.79 -9.89
CA LEU A 281 2.33 10.12 -9.32
C LEU A 281 3.70 10.14 -8.65
N LEU A 282 4.64 10.90 -9.21
CA LEU A 282 5.92 11.20 -8.60
C LEU A 282 5.72 12.37 -7.62
N VAL A 283 6.02 12.16 -6.37
CA VAL A 283 5.93 13.17 -5.29
C VAL A 283 7.34 13.54 -4.86
N SER A 284 7.68 14.83 -4.98
CA SER A 284 8.93 15.45 -4.54
C SER A 284 8.60 16.67 -3.67
N GLY A 285 8.78 16.56 -2.37
CA GLY A 285 8.35 17.60 -1.44
C GLY A 285 6.85 17.88 -1.54
N ASP A 286 6.48 19.11 -1.89
CA ASP A 286 5.09 19.56 -2.04
C ASP A 286 4.59 19.58 -3.50
N GLN A 287 5.36 19.00 -4.41
CA GLN A 287 5.02 18.89 -5.82
C GLN A 287 4.76 17.43 -6.21
N GLY A 288 3.73 17.24 -7.03
CA GLY A 288 3.45 15.98 -7.71
C GLY A 288 3.64 16.15 -9.22
N THR A 289 4.12 15.10 -9.92
CA THR A 289 4.16 15.05 -11.39
C THR A 289 3.53 13.75 -11.85
N VAL A 290 2.61 13.82 -12.81
CA VAL A 290 1.95 12.63 -13.37
C VAL A 290 2.83 12.00 -14.45
N LEU A 291 3.06 10.69 -14.33
CA LEU A 291 3.85 9.88 -15.27
C LEU A 291 2.98 8.76 -15.87
N GLY A 292 3.35 8.30 -17.06
CA GLY A 292 2.70 7.15 -17.69
C GLY A 292 1.61 7.54 -18.68
N ARG A 293 0.46 6.83 -18.71
CA ARG A 293 -0.49 6.91 -19.85
C ARG A 293 -1.92 7.29 -19.50
N GLY A 294 -2.36 7.02 -18.27
CA GLY A 294 -3.70 7.35 -17.78
C GLY A 294 -3.71 8.66 -17.00
N GLN A 295 -4.66 8.79 -16.10
CA GLN A 295 -4.87 10.01 -15.32
C GLN A 295 -4.66 9.76 -13.83
N VAL A 296 -4.37 10.85 -13.11
CA VAL A 296 -4.44 10.90 -11.65
C VAL A 296 -5.56 11.86 -11.27
N ARG A 297 -6.55 11.35 -10.53
CA ARG A 297 -7.70 12.12 -10.04
C ARG A 297 -7.52 12.47 -8.59
N PHE A 298 -7.57 13.76 -8.29
CA PHE A 298 -7.62 14.27 -6.93
C PHE A 298 -9.06 14.57 -6.53
N VAL A 299 -9.39 14.25 -5.26
CA VAL A 299 -10.74 14.45 -4.70
C VAL A 299 -10.60 14.98 -3.28
N ALA A 300 -11.29 16.06 -2.94
CA ALA A 300 -11.35 16.56 -1.57
C ALA A 300 -12.79 16.97 -1.22
N THR A 301 -13.15 16.95 0.07
CA THR A 301 -14.37 17.59 0.54
C THR A 301 -14.13 19.08 0.63
N ALA A 302 -14.94 19.89 -0.09
CA ALA A 302 -14.91 21.32 0.03
C ALA A 302 -15.80 21.80 1.18
N LYS A 303 -15.58 23.03 1.67
CA LYS A 303 -16.42 23.65 2.70
C LYS A 303 -17.88 23.68 2.24
N GLY A 304 -18.76 22.97 2.94
CA GLY A 304 -20.19 22.88 2.63
C GLY A 304 -21.04 23.82 3.48
N ARG A 305 -22.33 23.95 3.14
CA ARG A 305 -23.31 24.64 3.99
C ARG A 305 -23.64 23.75 5.19
N ARG A 306 -23.87 24.35 6.35
CA ARG A 306 -24.26 23.65 7.58
C ARG A 306 -25.52 22.79 7.31
N GLY A 307 -25.48 21.49 7.63
CA GLY A 307 -26.61 20.56 7.45
C GLY A 307 -26.71 19.90 6.06
N SER A 308 -25.80 20.16 5.13
CA SER A 308 -25.70 19.45 3.85
C SER A 308 -24.41 18.63 3.78
N SER A 309 -24.42 17.53 3.00
CA SER A 309 -23.18 16.81 2.69
C SER A 309 -22.20 17.76 1.98
N PRO A 310 -20.92 17.80 2.42
CA PRO A 310 -19.92 18.66 1.76
C PRO A 310 -19.78 18.28 0.28
N PRO A 311 -19.75 19.29 -0.64
CA PRO A 311 -19.49 19.01 -2.04
C PRO A 311 -18.08 18.46 -2.23
N LEU A 312 -17.86 17.69 -3.31
CA LEU A 312 -16.55 17.22 -3.67
C LEU A 312 -15.89 18.18 -4.65
N LEU A 313 -14.66 18.57 -4.35
CA LEU A 313 -13.73 19.16 -5.29
C LEU A 313 -13.03 18.02 -6.02
N VAL A 314 -13.10 17.98 -7.35
CA VAL A 314 -12.52 16.93 -8.17
C VAL A 314 -11.72 17.53 -9.30
N ARG A 315 -10.51 17.04 -9.52
CA ARG A 315 -9.68 17.43 -10.67
C ARG A 315 -8.86 16.25 -11.16
N ASP A 316 -8.81 16.12 -12.50
CA ASP A 316 -7.95 15.16 -13.19
C ASP A 316 -6.67 15.85 -13.65
N TYR A 317 -5.58 15.08 -13.61
CA TYR A 317 -4.27 15.48 -14.10
C TYR A 317 -3.77 14.44 -15.09
N ALA A 318 -3.38 14.89 -16.28
CA ALA A 318 -2.83 14.08 -17.36
C ALA A 318 -1.30 13.88 -17.21
N PRO A 319 -0.70 12.93 -17.92
CA PRO A 319 0.74 12.74 -17.94
C PRO A 319 1.50 14.03 -18.29
N GLY A 320 2.53 14.35 -17.52
CA GLY A 320 3.32 15.57 -17.64
C GLY A 320 2.78 16.75 -16.84
N GLU A 321 1.53 16.72 -16.35
CA GLU A 321 1.02 17.78 -15.51
C GLU A 321 1.58 17.75 -14.09
N GLU A 322 1.74 18.94 -13.53
CA GLU A 322 2.20 19.14 -12.16
C GLU A 322 1.02 19.40 -11.21
N VAL A 323 1.17 18.94 -9.98
CA VAL A 323 0.17 19.03 -8.91
C VAL A 323 0.79 19.72 -7.70
N ALA A 324 0.25 20.86 -7.30
CA ALA A 324 0.58 21.49 -6.02
C ALA A 324 -0.16 20.75 -4.88
N LEU A 325 0.55 19.92 -4.13
CA LEU A 325 -0.03 19.07 -3.08
C LEU A 325 -0.51 19.89 -1.89
N GLY A 326 0.14 21.02 -1.58
CA GLY A 326 -0.31 21.97 -0.57
C GLY A 326 -1.74 22.43 -0.81
N PHE A 327 -2.08 22.78 -2.07
CA PHE A 327 -3.46 23.14 -2.42
C PHE A 327 -4.49 22.08 -1.96
N TRP A 328 -4.21 20.78 -2.16
CA TRP A 328 -5.12 19.70 -1.80
C TRP A 328 -5.20 19.47 -0.30
N ARG A 329 -4.11 19.65 0.45
CA ARG A 329 -4.10 19.60 1.92
C ARG A 329 -4.92 20.76 2.52
N ASP A 330 -4.70 21.98 2.02
CA ASP A 330 -5.33 23.18 2.55
C ASP A 330 -6.84 23.26 2.21
N ASN A 331 -7.26 22.64 1.11
CA ASN A 331 -8.65 22.60 0.69
C ASN A 331 -9.43 21.36 1.13
N ALA A 332 -8.78 20.38 1.77
CA ALA A 332 -9.46 19.28 2.41
C ALA A 332 -10.11 19.76 3.72
N TRP A 333 -11.41 19.97 3.69
CA TRP A 333 -12.18 20.45 4.84
C TRP A 333 -12.14 19.46 6.00
N SER A 334 -11.89 19.95 7.22
CA SER A 334 -11.80 19.17 8.46
C SER A 334 -12.92 19.54 9.45
N GLU A 335 -13.19 18.65 10.44
CA GLU A 335 -14.11 18.97 11.53
C GLU A 335 -13.61 20.12 12.42
N ALA A 336 -12.30 20.33 12.49
CA ALA A 336 -11.71 21.47 13.18
C ALA A 336 -12.11 22.78 12.51
N ASP A 337 -12.21 22.81 11.17
CA ASP A 337 -12.71 23.96 10.42
C ASP A 337 -14.18 24.22 10.71
N ALA A 338 -14.99 23.16 10.88
CA ALA A 338 -16.39 23.27 11.28
C ALA A 338 -16.55 23.89 12.69
N ALA A 339 -15.69 23.49 13.62
CA ALA A 339 -15.69 24.01 14.99
C ALA A 339 -15.19 25.47 15.05
N ALA A 340 -14.23 25.85 14.21
CA ALA A 340 -13.75 27.22 14.09
C ALA A 340 -14.81 28.15 13.51
N ASP A 341 -15.52 27.68 12.44
CA ASP A 341 -16.60 28.44 11.80
C ASP A 341 -17.82 28.65 12.72
N SER A 342 -18.07 27.72 13.65
CA SER A 342 -19.14 27.84 14.66
C SER A 342 -18.86 28.91 15.74
N ARG A 343 -17.61 29.33 15.91
CA ARG A 343 -17.17 30.33 16.91
C ARG A 343 -17.09 31.74 16.34
N GLN A 344 -17.17 31.91 15.02
CA GLN A 344 -17.24 33.26 14.40
C GLN A 344 -18.68 33.76 14.40
N PRO A 345 -18.96 34.95 15.00
CA PRO A 345 -20.25 35.60 14.82
C PRO A 345 -20.45 35.89 13.32
N SER A 346 -21.67 35.66 12.84
CA SER A 346 -22.07 35.86 11.45
C SER A 346 -21.61 37.23 10.93
N ARG A 347 -20.47 37.26 10.22
CA ARG A 347 -20.11 38.47 9.45
C ARG A 347 -21.06 38.53 8.26
N GLY A 348 -21.68 39.70 8.08
CA GLY A 348 -22.55 40.02 6.95
C GLY A 348 -21.85 39.77 5.61
N PRO A 349 -22.58 39.83 4.48
CA PRO A 349 -22.11 39.41 3.18
C PRO A 349 -20.79 40.12 2.83
N LEU A 350 -19.70 39.32 2.73
CA LEU A 350 -18.44 39.81 2.19
C LEU A 350 -18.64 40.11 0.72
N VAL A 351 -18.49 41.39 0.37
CA VAL A 351 -18.32 41.85 -1.01
C VAL A 351 -17.05 41.17 -1.53
N ALA A 352 -17.20 40.36 -2.56
CA ALA A 352 -16.10 39.71 -3.24
C ALA A 352 -15.23 40.75 -3.92
N GLU A 353 -14.08 41.09 -3.36
CA GLU A 353 -13.03 41.76 -4.10
C GLU A 353 -12.35 40.76 -5.03
N SER A 354 -12.51 41.02 -6.32
CA SER A 354 -11.97 40.29 -7.45
C SER A 354 -10.47 40.47 -7.57
N HIS A 355 -9.68 39.54 -7.03
CA HIS A 355 -8.32 39.29 -7.47
C HIS A 355 -8.00 37.79 -7.38
N ILE A 356 -8.63 37.01 -8.25
CA ILE A 356 -8.19 35.66 -8.58
C ILE A 356 -7.95 35.64 -10.09
N ALA A 357 -6.70 35.42 -10.47
CA ALA A 357 -6.33 35.21 -11.87
C ALA A 357 -7.16 34.03 -12.46
N PRO A 358 -7.47 34.05 -13.77
CA PRO A 358 -8.31 33.05 -14.40
C PRO A 358 -7.51 31.75 -14.55
N LEU A 359 -7.59 30.86 -13.60
CA LEU A 359 -7.01 29.56 -13.71
C LEU A 359 -8.04 28.51 -13.29
N LEU A 360 -8.41 27.69 -14.29
CA LEU A 360 -8.88 26.33 -14.14
C LEU A 360 -10.39 26.16 -13.93
N SER A 361 -11.02 25.53 -14.91
CA SER A 361 -12.37 24.98 -14.82
C SER A 361 -12.41 23.84 -13.79
N TYR A 362 -12.92 24.13 -12.58
CA TYR A 362 -13.27 23.12 -11.61
C TYR A 362 -14.71 22.67 -11.84
N SER A 363 -14.94 21.37 -11.97
CA SER A 363 -16.30 20.83 -11.94
C SER A 363 -16.68 20.47 -10.51
N LEU A 364 -17.66 21.19 -9.97
CA LEU A 364 -18.35 20.78 -8.74
C LEU A 364 -19.36 19.69 -9.12
N LEU A 365 -19.10 18.45 -8.77
CA LEU A 365 -20.08 17.38 -8.92
C LEU A 365 -21.06 17.45 -7.74
N HIS A 366 -22.25 18.01 -7.99
CA HIS A 366 -23.43 17.80 -7.17
C HIS A 366 -24.09 16.51 -7.63
N ASP A 367 -24.30 15.57 -6.71
CA ASP A 367 -25.06 14.34 -6.87
C ASP A 367 -24.51 13.27 -7.84
N TYR A 368 -23.63 12.41 -7.33
CA TYR A 368 -23.38 11.11 -7.92
C TYR A 368 -24.29 9.98 -7.34
N ASP A 369 -25.24 10.34 -6.46
CA ASP A 369 -26.12 9.37 -5.78
C ASP A 369 -27.43 9.04 -6.52
N GLN A 370 -27.66 9.56 -7.73
CA GLN A 370 -28.92 9.36 -8.46
C GLN A 370 -28.80 8.49 -9.73
N VAL A 371 -27.89 7.55 -9.81
CA VAL A 371 -27.93 6.55 -10.89
C VAL A 371 -27.65 5.17 -10.29
N ASP A 372 -28.63 4.46 -9.85
CA ASP A 372 -28.92 3.06 -10.10
C ASP A 372 -29.97 2.48 -9.13
N SER A 373 -31.25 2.77 -9.39
CA SER A 373 -32.35 1.99 -8.83
C SER A 373 -33.22 1.34 -9.93
N ARG A 374 -32.64 1.02 -11.10
CA ARG A 374 -33.29 0.18 -12.12
C ARG A 374 -32.25 -0.57 -12.93
N ARG A 375 -31.83 -1.74 -12.40
CA ARG A 375 -31.60 -3.00 -13.12
C ARG A 375 -31.24 -4.11 -12.17
#